data_957694322df556630cff044007383da0
#
_entry.id   957694322df556630cff044007383da0
#
_cell.length_a   1.000
_cell.length_b   1.000
_cell.length_c   1.000
_cell.angle_alpha   90.00
_cell.angle_beta   90.00
_cell.angle_gamma   90.00
#
_symmetry.space_group_name_H-M   'P 1'
#
loop_
_entity.id
_entity.type
_entity.pdbx_description
1 polymer ?
#
loop_
_entity_poly.entity_id
_entity_poly.type
_entity_poly.pdbx_seq_one_letter_code
_entity_poly.pdbx_strand_id
1 'polypeptide(L)'
;MKANFSNLKTVTQASLGTAVSLIILIVILTVSYFKLHDVESVAERISDLRTPTVNASSQLKNNINTALANLRGWMLLEDNQFIIQRKDSWKKIREAQRQLENLSKNWTNPENIKKLNEVNSLLDEFEASHDKVEFLAWHDNNLPATKLLFSQAVPRADLVFQQITNLMDVEQYVPTTPERKKLFTAMANFRGSFAIGLAHIRYFLISADPLFSEKFTASWQANSSAFEVLQQYHELFDDKQLKDFAILIEARDKFAPLPQKVFKLREEETWNK
;
A
#
# COMPACT_ATOMS: atom_id res chain seq x y z
N MET A 1 13.91 18.26 102.56
CA MET A 1 13.58 17.62 101.22
C MET A 1 14.19 18.47 100.16
N LYS A 2 15.36 18.07 99.57
CA LYS A 2 15.93 18.74 98.41
C LYS A 2 15.37 17.98 97.17
N ALA A 3 14.39 18.58 96.49
CA ALA A 3 13.90 18.05 95.30
C ALA A 3 15.02 18.05 94.23
N ASN A 4 15.27 16.89 93.62
CA ASN A 4 16.34 16.65 92.69
C ASN A 4 16.03 17.35 91.35
N PHE A 5 16.39 18.61 91.18
CA PHE A 5 16.22 19.42 89.97
C PHE A 5 17.04 18.89 88.77
N SER A 6 18.02 18.00 89.04
CA SER A 6 18.78 17.36 87.96
C SER A 6 17.95 16.35 87.13
N ASN A 7 17.06 15.59 87.82
CA ASN A 7 16.19 14.62 87.13
C ASN A 7 15.06 15.25 86.31
N LEU A 8 14.58 16.44 86.79
CA LEU A 8 13.59 17.20 85.96
C LEU A 8 14.18 17.75 84.63
N LYS A 9 15.46 18.18 84.69
CA LYS A 9 16.13 18.64 83.51
C LYS A 9 16.32 17.51 82.46
N THR A 10 16.71 16.32 82.92
CA THR A 10 16.95 15.14 82.11
C THR A 10 15.65 14.59 81.51
N VAL A 11 14.58 14.55 82.29
CA VAL A 11 13.25 14.14 81.79
C VAL A 11 12.68 15.17 80.79
N THR A 12 12.87 16.46 81.06
CA THR A 12 12.39 17.52 80.11
C THR A 12 13.20 17.51 78.78
N GLN A 13 14.49 17.26 78.87
CA GLN A 13 15.34 17.09 77.69
C GLN A 13 14.99 15.84 76.87
N ALA A 14 14.73 14.72 77.53
CA ALA A 14 14.29 13.49 76.87
C ALA A 14 12.91 13.67 76.20
N SER A 15 11.97 14.32 76.91
CA SER A 15 10.64 14.59 76.39
C SER A 15 10.67 15.61 75.17
N LEU A 16 11.58 16.57 75.25
CA LEU A 16 11.77 17.50 74.11
C LEU A 16 12.36 16.81 72.87
N GLY A 17 13.33 15.92 73.07
CA GLY A 17 13.92 15.11 72.00
C GLY A 17 12.90 14.19 71.36
N THR A 18 12.07 13.50 72.19
CA THR A 18 10.97 12.66 71.59
C THR A 18 9.90 13.47 70.92
N ALA A 19 9.54 14.66 71.38
CA ALA A 19 8.59 15.55 70.77
C ALA A 19 9.10 16.06 69.38
N VAL A 20 10.37 16.43 69.29
CA VAL A 20 11.00 16.82 68.04
C VAL A 20 11.02 15.67 67.03
N SER A 21 11.39 14.46 67.50
CA SER A 21 11.37 13.27 66.60
C SER A 21 9.96 12.94 66.12
N LEU A 22 8.94 13.08 66.93
CA LEU A 22 7.53 12.91 66.57
C LEU A 22 7.08 13.94 65.55
N ILE A 23 7.46 15.21 65.74
CA ILE A 23 7.14 16.27 64.75
C ILE A 23 7.81 15.97 63.43
N ILE A 24 9.08 15.59 63.41
CA ILE A 24 9.77 15.22 62.15
C ILE A 24 9.07 14.03 61.47
N LEU A 25 8.68 13.02 62.25
CA LEU A 25 7.95 11.87 61.71
C LEU A 25 6.61 12.27 61.08
N ILE A 26 5.84 13.14 61.75
CA ILE A 26 4.58 13.65 61.23
C ILE A 26 4.80 14.44 59.94
N VAL A 27 5.85 15.27 59.89
CA VAL A 27 6.19 16.03 58.67
C VAL A 27 6.55 15.08 57.52
N ILE A 28 7.39 14.06 57.79
CA ILE A 28 7.77 13.06 56.75
C ILE A 28 6.53 12.29 56.28
N LEU A 29 5.67 11.85 57.17
CA LEU A 29 4.43 11.14 56.81
C LEU A 29 3.50 12.03 55.96
N THR A 30 3.36 13.29 56.37
CA THR A 30 2.52 14.26 55.66
C THR A 30 3.06 14.52 54.27
N VAL A 31 4.36 14.78 54.11
CA VAL A 31 5.01 14.99 52.81
C VAL A 31 4.91 13.73 51.97
N SER A 32 5.14 12.56 52.54
CA SER A 32 5.03 11.27 51.83
C SER A 32 3.61 11.01 51.35
N TYR A 33 2.61 11.31 52.17
CA TYR A 33 1.19 11.19 51.79
C TYR A 33 0.84 12.07 50.60
N PHE A 34 1.21 13.35 50.64
CA PHE A 34 0.95 14.25 49.49
C PHE A 34 1.72 13.82 48.24
N LYS A 35 2.97 13.37 48.38
CA LYS A 35 3.75 12.88 47.25
C LYS A 35 3.18 11.59 46.66
N LEU A 36 2.68 10.67 47.49
CA LEU A 36 2.01 9.46 47.02
C LEU A 36 0.73 9.79 46.23
N HIS A 37 -0.06 10.72 46.72
CA HIS A 37 -1.28 11.19 46.07
C HIS A 37 -0.97 11.88 44.72
N ASP A 38 0.10 12.69 44.66
CA ASP A 38 0.58 13.29 43.39
C ASP A 38 0.97 12.20 42.39
N VAL A 39 1.69 11.16 42.83
CA VAL A 39 2.09 10.04 41.95
C VAL A 39 0.88 9.25 41.46
N GLU A 40 -0.10 8.99 42.33
CA GLU A 40 -1.33 8.30 41.96
C GLU A 40 -2.11 9.08 40.90
N SER A 41 -2.28 10.37 41.09
CA SER A 41 -2.99 11.25 40.12
C SER A 41 -2.27 11.31 38.73
N VAL A 42 -0.92 11.30 38.77
CA VAL A 42 -0.13 11.25 37.51
C VAL A 42 -0.25 9.88 36.86
N ALA A 43 -0.25 8.80 37.62
CA ALA A 43 -0.40 7.44 37.13
C ALA A 43 -1.78 7.24 36.45
N GLU A 44 -2.85 7.68 37.12
CA GLU A 44 -4.22 7.67 36.57
C GLU A 44 -4.28 8.48 35.26
N ARG A 45 -3.70 9.67 35.26
CA ARG A 45 -3.67 10.50 34.05
C ARG A 45 -2.89 9.88 32.90
N ILE A 46 -1.83 9.11 33.19
CA ILE A 46 -1.10 8.36 32.16
C ILE A 46 -1.95 7.21 31.64
N SER A 47 -2.58 6.44 32.54
CA SER A 47 -3.39 5.28 32.18
C SER A 47 -4.65 5.67 31.41
N ASP A 48 -5.40 6.65 31.93
CA ASP A 48 -6.76 6.91 31.49
C ASP A 48 -6.86 7.99 30.39
N LEU A 49 -5.79 8.79 30.23
CA LEU A 49 -5.80 9.88 29.26
C LEU A 49 -4.64 9.80 28.26
N ARG A 50 -3.38 9.77 28.76
CA ARG A 50 -2.23 9.89 27.86
C ARG A 50 -2.03 8.66 26.99
N THR A 51 -2.05 7.47 27.60
CA THR A 51 -1.88 6.20 26.86
C THR A 51 -3.00 5.97 25.83
N PRO A 52 -4.29 6.13 26.17
CA PRO A 52 -5.37 6.08 25.19
C PRO A 52 -5.23 7.12 24.07
N THR A 53 -4.78 8.36 24.40
CA THR A 53 -4.53 9.41 23.39
C THR A 53 -3.45 8.99 22.39
N VAL A 54 -2.32 8.47 22.88
CA VAL A 54 -1.24 7.99 22.01
C VAL A 54 -1.70 6.81 21.14
N ASN A 55 -2.44 5.88 21.72
CA ASN A 55 -2.96 4.72 21.00
C ASN A 55 -3.94 5.14 19.88
N ALA A 56 -4.90 6.02 20.21
CA ALA A 56 -5.85 6.53 19.21
C ALA A 56 -5.16 7.33 18.11
N SER A 57 -4.15 8.16 18.45
CA SER A 57 -3.33 8.90 17.46
C SER A 57 -2.54 7.96 16.55
N SER A 58 -1.98 6.89 17.11
CA SER A 58 -1.25 5.88 16.34
C SER A 58 -2.17 5.09 15.42
N GLN A 59 -3.35 4.72 15.89
CA GLN A 59 -4.38 4.06 15.08
C GLN A 59 -4.85 4.98 13.93
N LEU A 60 -5.09 6.26 14.22
CA LEU A 60 -5.45 7.25 13.22
C LEU A 60 -4.40 7.31 12.10
N LYS A 61 -3.13 7.51 12.47
CA LYS A 61 -2.00 7.56 11.53
C LYS A 61 -1.89 6.28 10.70
N ASN A 62 -1.97 5.13 11.34
CA ASN A 62 -1.84 3.83 10.64
C ASN A 62 -2.97 3.61 9.65
N ASN A 63 -4.22 3.94 10.02
CA ASN A 63 -5.36 3.77 9.15
C ASN A 63 -5.35 4.78 7.97
N ILE A 64 -4.85 6.01 8.16
CA ILE A 64 -4.61 6.97 7.07
C ILE A 64 -3.64 6.39 6.04
N ASN A 65 -2.51 5.85 6.49
CA ASN A 65 -1.53 5.22 5.61
C ASN A 65 -2.11 4.01 4.88
N THR A 66 -2.93 3.21 5.56
CA THR A 66 -3.60 2.04 4.97
C THR A 66 -4.64 2.47 3.94
N ALA A 67 -5.44 3.51 4.21
CA ALA A 67 -6.40 4.05 3.25
C ALA A 67 -5.71 4.56 1.98
N LEU A 68 -4.57 5.26 2.12
CA LEU A 68 -3.78 5.75 1.00
C LEU A 68 -3.14 4.60 0.20
N ALA A 69 -2.61 3.58 0.89
CA ALA A 69 -2.04 2.40 0.23
C ALA A 69 -3.10 1.64 -0.57
N ASN A 70 -4.30 1.47 -0.01
CA ASN A 70 -5.42 0.83 -0.68
C ASN A 70 -5.91 1.64 -1.90
N LEU A 71 -5.97 2.98 -1.81
CA LEU A 71 -6.31 3.81 -2.97
C LEU A 71 -5.30 3.60 -4.11
N ARG A 72 -4.00 3.63 -3.78
CA ARG A 72 -2.92 3.39 -4.77
C ARG A 72 -2.96 1.97 -5.35
N GLY A 73 -3.19 0.97 -4.50
CA GLY A 73 -3.34 -0.42 -4.93
C GLY A 73 -4.48 -0.60 -5.92
N TRP A 74 -5.62 0.00 -5.64
CA TRP A 74 -6.76 -0.02 -6.52
C TRP A 74 -6.49 0.70 -7.86
N MET A 75 -5.87 1.88 -7.83
CA MET A 75 -5.51 2.62 -9.05
C MET A 75 -4.55 1.85 -9.96
N LEU A 76 -3.69 0.99 -9.38
CA LEU A 76 -2.70 0.22 -10.13
C LEU A 76 -3.22 -1.13 -10.63
N LEU A 77 -4.09 -1.79 -9.84
CA LEU A 77 -4.47 -3.18 -10.04
C LEU A 77 -5.94 -3.35 -10.43
N GLU A 78 -6.75 -2.29 -10.33
CA GLU A 78 -8.21 -2.29 -10.56
C GLU A 78 -8.97 -3.37 -9.75
N ASP A 79 -8.38 -3.87 -8.66
CA ASP A 79 -8.99 -4.86 -7.80
C ASP A 79 -9.91 -4.18 -6.77
N ASN A 80 -11.21 -4.49 -6.86
CA ASN A 80 -12.25 -3.96 -5.98
C ASN A 80 -12.04 -4.28 -4.49
N GLN A 81 -11.21 -5.26 -4.15
CA GLN A 81 -10.86 -5.54 -2.76
C GLN A 81 -10.18 -4.35 -2.09
N PHE A 82 -9.35 -3.61 -2.81
CA PHE A 82 -8.72 -2.40 -2.29
C PHE A 82 -9.73 -1.30 -1.94
N ILE A 83 -10.82 -1.16 -2.70
CA ILE A 83 -11.89 -0.22 -2.36
C ILE A 83 -12.58 -0.61 -1.06
N ILE A 84 -12.90 -1.90 -0.88
CA ILE A 84 -13.52 -2.43 0.34
C ILE A 84 -12.60 -2.17 1.54
N GLN A 85 -11.31 -2.47 1.41
CA GLN A 85 -10.31 -2.24 2.46
C GLN A 85 -10.10 -0.76 2.76
N ARG A 86 -10.18 0.12 1.74
CA ARG A 86 -10.12 1.57 1.92
C ARG A 86 -11.31 2.07 2.73
N LYS A 87 -12.53 1.64 2.41
CA LYS A 87 -13.74 1.98 3.16
C LYS A 87 -13.68 1.53 4.62
N ASP A 88 -13.15 0.32 4.88
CA ASP A 88 -12.92 -0.17 6.24
C ASP A 88 -11.87 0.69 6.99
N SER A 89 -10.81 1.10 6.29
CA SER A 89 -9.80 2.00 6.85
C SER A 89 -10.41 3.36 7.23
N TRP A 90 -11.27 3.94 6.40
CA TRP A 90 -11.97 5.20 6.71
C TRP A 90 -12.90 5.06 7.92
N LYS A 91 -13.60 3.94 8.06
CA LYS A 91 -14.39 3.65 9.26
C LYS A 91 -13.52 3.68 10.53
N LYS A 92 -12.35 3.01 10.50
CA LYS A 92 -11.39 3.01 11.62
C LYS A 92 -10.78 4.39 11.88
N ILE A 93 -10.53 5.21 10.84
CA ILE A 93 -10.13 6.61 10.97
C ILE A 93 -11.17 7.40 11.76
N ARG A 94 -12.44 7.30 11.39
CA ARG A 94 -13.54 8.00 12.06
C ARG A 94 -13.78 7.51 13.51
N GLU A 95 -13.51 6.23 13.79
CA GLU A 95 -13.51 5.68 15.15
C GLU A 95 -12.38 6.28 16.01
N ALA A 96 -11.16 6.32 15.50
CA ALA A 96 -10.02 6.92 16.18
C ALA A 96 -10.19 8.43 16.39
N GLN A 97 -10.73 9.14 15.40
CA GLN A 97 -11.08 10.56 15.50
C GLN A 97 -12.04 10.81 16.66
N ARG A 98 -13.16 10.08 16.73
CA ARG A 98 -14.13 10.20 17.83
C ARG A 98 -13.52 9.89 19.20
N GLN A 99 -12.62 8.91 19.28
CA GLN A 99 -11.88 8.60 20.51
C GLN A 99 -11.01 9.80 20.94
N LEU A 100 -10.26 10.40 20.02
CA LEU A 100 -9.45 11.59 20.28
C LEU A 100 -10.30 12.79 20.71
N GLU A 101 -11.43 13.04 20.07
CA GLU A 101 -12.38 14.09 20.44
C GLU A 101 -12.92 13.90 21.86
N ASN A 102 -13.24 12.66 22.26
CA ASN A 102 -13.68 12.38 23.62
C ASN A 102 -12.56 12.57 24.65
N LEU A 103 -11.35 12.12 24.36
CA LEU A 103 -10.19 12.27 25.23
C LEU A 103 -9.75 13.73 25.34
N SER A 104 -9.91 14.51 24.27
CA SER A 104 -9.52 15.92 24.21
C SER A 104 -10.28 16.81 25.20
N LYS A 105 -11.47 16.41 25.65
CA LYS A 105 -12.25 17.12 26.67
C LYS A 105 -11.49 17.24 27.99
N ASN A 106 -10.56 16.32 28.26
CA ASN A 106 -9.71 16.29 29.46
C ASN A 106 -8.28 16.81 29.20
N TRP A 107 -7.98 17.31 27.99
CA TRP A 107 -6.67 17.87 27.69
C TRP A 107 -6.54 19.27 28.30
N THR A 108 -5.36 19.53 28.87
CA THR A 108 -5.06 20.81 29.52
C THR A 108 -4.26 21.76 28.65
N ASN A 109 -3.67 21.26 27.55
CA ASN A 109 -2.93 22.10 26.62
C ASN A 109 -3.82 22.57 25.47
N PRO A 110 -4.14 23.88 25.35
CA PRO A 110 -5.00 24.40 24.31
C PRO A 110 -4.43 24.24 22.90
N GLU A 111 -3.10 24.20 22.76
CA GLU A 111 -2.45 23.98 21.48
C GLU A 111 -2.74 22.58 20.92
N ASN A 112 -2.83 21.55 21.78
CA ASN A 112 -3.20 20.21 21.34
C ASN A 112 -4.65 20.15 20.86
N ILE A 113 -5.56 20.89 21.49
CA ILE A 113 -6.95 20.99 21.06
C ILE A 113 -7.03 21.67 19.70
N LYS A 114 -6.28 22.76 19.49
CA LYS A 114 -6.20 23.45 18.20
C LYS A 114 -5.68 22.52 17.11
N LYS A 115 -4.59 21.77 17.36
CA LYS A 115 -4.05 20.80 16.40
C LYS A 115 -5.03 19.67 16.09
N LEU A 116 -5.81 19.21 17.06
CA LEU A 116 -6.84 18.20 16.79
C LEU A 116 -7.91 18.74 15.83
N ASN A 117 -8.34 19.98 16.02
CA ASN A 117 -9.31 20.61 15.11
C ASN A 117 -8.76 20.79 13.70
N GLU A 118 -7.47 21.16 13.57
CA GLU A 118 -6.80 21.21 12.27
C GLU A 118 -6.72 19.83 11.61
N VAL A 119 -6.38 18.79 12.37
CA VAL A 119 -6.36 17.39 11.88
C VAL A 119 -7.75 16.98 11.42
N ASN A 120 -8.80 17.30 12.16
CA ASN A 120 -10.18 16.97 11.78
C ASN A 120 -10.58 17.63 10.45
N SER A 121 -10.26 18.91 10.26
CA SER A 121 -10.52 19.61 8.98
C SER A 121 -9.74 18.97 7.81
N LEU A 122 -8.46 18.68 8.03
CA LEU A 122 -7.61 18.03 7.01
C LEU A 122 -8.08 16.62 6.66
N LEU A 123 -8.65 15.88 7.64
CA LEU A 123 -9.22 14.55 7.38
C LEU A 123 -10.45 14.62 6.49
N ASP A 124 -11.31 15.62 6.67
CA ASP A 124 -12.49 15.82 5.84
C ASP A 124 -12.09 16.18 4.40
N GLU A 125 -11.12 17.08 4.23
CA GLU A 125 -10.55 17.42 2.92
C GLU A 125 -9.88 16.21 2.24
N PHE A 126 -9.17 15.40 3.03
CA PHE A 126 -8.48 14.22 2.54
C PHE A 126 -9.47 13.12 2.10
N GLU A 127 -10.54 12.88 2.85
CA GLU A 127 -11.60 11.95 2.46
C GLU A 127 -12.28 12.39 1.17
N ALA A 128 -12.66 13.68 1.07
CA ALA A 128 -13.25 14.24 -0.14
C ALA A 128 -12.31 14.14 -1.35
N SER A 129 -10.99 14.34 -1.14
CA SER A 129 -9.98 14.15 -2.19
C SER A 129 -9.86 12.69 -2.63
N HIS A 130 -9.92 11.75 -1.70
CA HIS A 130 -9.92 10.31 -2.01
C HIS A 130 -11.17 9.91 -2.82
N ASP A 131 -12.35 10.42 -2.45
CA ASP A 131 -13.60 10.14 -3.16
C ASP A 131 -13.59 10.76 -4.57
N LYS A 132 -13.01 11.95 -4.70
CA LYS A 132 -12.82 12.58 -6.01
C LYS A 132 -11.87 11.76 -6.90
N VAL A 133 -10.77 11.26 -6.36
CA VAL A 133 -9.85 10.38 -7.10
C VAL A 133 -10.55 9.08 -7.51
N GLU A 134 -11.32 8.46 -6.59
CA GLU A 134 -12.10 7.26 -6.91
C GLU A 134 -13.12 7.55 -8.02
N PHE A 135 -13.86 8.66 -7.92
CA PHE A 135 -14.81 9.08 -8.94
C PHE A 135 -14.14 9.31 -10.31
N LEU A 136 -13.02 10.02 -10.33
CA LEU A 136 -12.29 10.31 -11.57
C LEU A 136 -11.71 9.05 -12.19
N ALA A 137 -11.16 8.15 -11.39
CA ALA A 137 -10.61 6.90 -11.88
C ALA A 137 -11.67 5.92 -12.41
N TRP A 138 -12.92 6.05 -11.95
CA TRP A 138 -14.06 5.22 -12.41
C TRP A 138 -14.72 5.76 -13.70
N HIS A 139 -14.42 7.00 -14.10
CA HIS A 139 -14.97 7.48 -15.36
C HIS A 139 -14.23 6.83 -16.53
N ASP A 140 -14.95 6.01 -17.29
CA ASP A 140 -14.49 5.28 -18.47
C ASP A 140 -13.66 6.09 -19.47
N ASN A 141 -13.76 7.41 -19.39
CA ASN A 141 -13.09 8.35 -20.27
C ASN A 141 -11.76 8.91 -19.74
N ASN A 142 -11.40 8.67 -18.46
CA ASN A 142 -10.23 9.32 -17.87
C ASN A 142 -8.90 8.59 -18.12
N LEU A 143 -8.96 7.28 -18.36
CA LEU A 143 -7.78 6.46 -18.68
C LEU A 143 -8.05 5.49 -19.83
N PRO A 144 -8.47 5.99 -21.01
CA PRO A 144 -8.91 5.16 -22.12
C PRO A 144 -7.82 4.22 -22.64
N ALA A 145 -6.56 4.65 -22.61
CA ALA A 145 -5.42 3.82 -23.00
C ALA A 145 -5.19 2.67 -22.02
N THR A 146 -5.28 2.94 -20.72
CA THR A 146 -5.16 1.92 -19.66
C THR A 146 -6.31 0.92 -19.76
N LYS A 147 -7.54 1.40 -19.93
CA LYS A 147 -8.73 0.55 -20.11
C LYS A 147 -8.56 -0.36 -21.34
N LEU A 148 -8.12 0.18 -22.47
CA LEU A 148 -7.88 -0.60 -23.69
C LEU A 148 -6.80 -1.68 -23.46
N LEU A 149 -5.71 -1.32 -22.77
CA LEU A 149 -4.65 -2.27 -22.46
C LEU A 149 -5.18 -3.44 -21.62
N PHE A 150 -5.82 -3.16 -20.49
CA PHE A 150 -6.22 -4.22 -19.54
C PHE A 150 -7.45 -5.00 -20.00
N SER A 151 -8.44 -4.37 -20.64
CA SER A 151 -9.65 -5.07 -21.06
C SER A 151 -9.51 -5.83 -22.37
N GLN A 152 -8.58 -5.42 -23.24
CA GLN A 152 -8.46 -6.02 -24.57
C GLN A 152 -7.08 -6.59 -24.88
N ALA A 153 -6.00 -5.85 -24.61
CA ALA A 153 -4.67 -6.28 -25.01
C ALA A 153 -4.12 -7.38 -24.08
N VAL A 154 -4.20 -7.21 -22.76
CA VAL A 154 -3.69 -8.17 -21.78
C VAL A 154 -4.34 -9.56 -21.92
N PRO A 155 -5.67 -9.74 -22.00
CA PRO A 155 -6.25 -11.08 -22.17
C PRO A 155 -5.78 -11.79 -23.44
N ARG A 156 -5.52 -11.04 -24.53
CA ARG A 156 -4.99 -11.61 -25.77
C ARG A 156 -3.51 -11.98 -25.63
N ALA A 157 -2.75 -11.12 -24.94
CA ALA A 157 -1.34 -11.39 -24.62
C ALA A 157 -1.18 -12.65 -23.75
N ASP A 158 -2.02 -12.81 -22.76
CA ASP A 158 -2.01 -13.99 -21.88
C ASP A 158 -2.30 -15.27 -22.69
N LEU A 159 -3.23 -15.20 -23.63
CA LEU A 159 -3.53 -16.31 -24.53
C LEU A 159 -2.32 -16.63 -25.43
N VAL A 160 -1.65 -15.61 -25.99
CA VAL A 160 -0.40 -15.81 -26.76
C VAL A 160 0.67 -16.49 -25.90
N PHE A 161 0.88 -16.03 -24.65
CA PHE A 161 1.85 -16.64 -23.75
C PHE A 161 1.49 -18.09 -23.38
N GLN A 162 0.23 -18.37 -23.15
CA GLN A 162 -0.24 -19.71 -22.87
C GLN A 162 0.05 -20.65 -24.04
N GLN A 163 -0.31 -20.26 -25.26
CA GLN A 163 -0.14 -21.12 -26.43
C GLN A 163 1.33 -21.34 -26.80
N ILE A 164 2.17 -20.28 -26.76
CA ILE A 164 3.61 -20.49 -27.03
C ILE A 164 4.27 -21.36 -25.96
N THR A 165 3.82 -21.28 -24.70
CA THR A 165 4.29 -22.15 -23.64
C THR A 165 3.89 -23.61 -23.90
N ASN A 166 2.63 -23.85 -24.28
CA ASN A 166 2.15 -25.19 -24.64
C ASN A 166 2.98 -25.81 -25.79
N LEU A 167 3.29 -25.00 -26.81
CA LEU A 167 4.15 -25.45 -27.93
C LEU A 167 5.54 -25.83 -27.46
N MET A 168 6.16 -25.02 -26.58
CA MET A 168 7.49 -25.28 -26.03
C MET A 168 7.52 -26.53 -25.12
N ASP A 169 6.46 -26.73 -24.34
CA ASP A 169 6.35 -27.87 -23.40
C ASP A 169 6.31 -29.22 -24.16
N VAL A 170 5.70 -29.26 -25.33
CA VAL A 170 5.72 -30.46 -26.17
C VAL A 170 7.11 -30.73 -26.74
N GLU A 171 7.82 -29.68 -27.19
CA GLU A 171 9.15 -29.81 -27.79
C GLU A 171 10.21 -30.48 -26.88
N GLN A 172 10.06 -30.36 -25.57
CA GLN A 172 11.01 -30.97 -24.63
C GLN A 172 10.95 -32.53 -24.62
N TYR A 173 9.86 -33.12 -25.13
CA TYR A 173 9.65 -34.55 -25.17
C TYR A 173 9.90 -35.16 -26.56
N VAL A 174 10.21 -34.34 -27.56
CA VAL A 174 10.41 -34.78 -28.94
C VAL A 174 11.91 -34.97 -29.24
N PRO A 175 12.31 -36.01 -30.00
CA PRO A 175 13.69 -36.21 -30.37
C PRO A 175 14.32 -35.00 -31.06
N THR A 176 15.49 -34.59 -30.63
CA THR A 176 16.16 -33.39 -31.11
C THR A 176 16.75 -33.59 -32.52
N THR A 177 16.32 -32.73 -33.46
CA THR A 177 16.93 -32.57 -34.78
C THR A 177 17.44 -31.14 -34.96
N PRO A 178 18.28 -30.86 -35.98
CA PRO A 178 18.68 -29.47 -36.29
C PRO A 178 17.49 -28.52 -36.53
N GLU A 179 16.47 -29.01 -37.22
CA GLU A 179 15.23 -28.25 -37.53
C GLU A 179 14.43 -27.94 -36.25
N ARG A 180 14.27 -28.95 -35.37
CA ARG A 180 13.58 -28.75 -34.10
C ARG A 180 14.34 -27.80 -33.14
N LYS A 181 15.69 -27.80 -33.18
CA LYS A 181 16.48 -26.78 -32.45
C LYS A 181 16.19 -25.36 -32.96
N LYS A 182 16.11 -25.19 -34.28
CA LYS A 182 15.75 -23.89 -34.88
C LYS A 182 14.32 -23.47 -34.47
N LEU A 183 13.38 -24.41 -34.54
CA LEU A 183 12.00 -24.20 -34.13
C LEU A 183 11.91 -23.79 -32.67
N PHE A 184 12.56 -24.52 -31.77
CA PHE A 184 12.57 -24.20 -30.34
C PHE A 184 13.21 -22.82 -30.04
N THR A 185 14.31 -22.51 -30.74
CA THR A 185 14.94 -21.18 -30.67
C THR A 185 13.97 -20.08 -31.12
N ALA A 186 13.21 -20.32 -32.20
CA ALA A 186 12.20 -19.38 -32.68
C ALA A 186 11.05 -19.21 -31.65
N MET A 187 10.59 -20.29 -31.02
CA MET A 187 9.60 -20.22 -29.93
C MET A 187 10.10 -19.36 -28.76
N ALA A 188 11.35 -19.57 -28.34
CA ALA A 188 11.95 -18.79 -27.24
C ALA A 188 12.10 -17.30 -27.62
N ASN A 189 12.56 -17.01 -28.84
CA ASN A 189 12.68 -15.64 -29.35
C ASN A 189 11.32 -14.95 -29.50
N PHE A 190 10.32 -15.68 -29.99
CA PHE A 190 8.95 -15.19 -30.09
C PHE A 190 8.41 -14.80 -28.71
N ARG A 191 8.50 -15.71 -27.74
CA ARG A 191 8.03 -15.46 -26.37
C ARG A 191 8.76 -14.30 -25.71
N GLY A 192 10.10 -14.24 -25.84
CA GLY A 192 10.93 -13.19 -25.26
C GLY A 192 10.64 -11.81 -25.86
N SER A 193 10.61 -11.69 -27.18
CA SER A 193 10.33 -10.43 -27.87
C SER A 193 8.91 -9.92 -27.62
N PHE A 194 7.93 -10.83 -27.52
CA PHE A 194 6.56 -10.48 -27.16
C PHE A 194 6.45 -9.94 -25.73
N ALA A 195 7.14 -10.58 -24.74
CA ALA A 195 7.19 -10.13 -23.37
C ALA A 195 7.84 -8.74 -23.22
N ILE A 196 8.95 -8.51 -23.93
CA ILE A 196 9.64 -7.22 -23.96
C ILE A 196 8.74 -6.16 -24.57
N GLY A 197 8.04 -6.47 -25.69
CA GLY A 197 7.09 -5.57 -26.31
C GLY A 197 5.97 -5.16 -25.35
N LEU A 198 5.37 -6.11 -24.63
CA LEU A 198 4.32 -5.81 -23.65
C LEU A 198 4.83 -4.93 -22.50
N ALA A 199 6.09 -5.14 -22.05
CA ALA A 199 6.71 -4.26 -21.06
C ALA A 199 6.88 -2.82 -21.58
N HIS A 200 7.28 -2.64 -22.85
CA HIS A 200 7.41 -1.31 -23.43
C HIS A 200 6.06 -0.57 -23.55
N ILE A 201 4.96 -1.27 -23.83
CA ILE A 201 3.61 -0.66 -23.81
C ILE A 201 3.29 -0.14 -22.39
N ARG A 202 3.58 -0.92 -21.35
CA ARG A 202 3.35 -0.50 -19.96
C ARG A 202 4.22 0.68 -19.56
N TYR A 203 5.51 0.71 -19.95
CA TYR A 203 6.39 1.84 -19.69
C TYR A 203 5.92 3.10 -20.41
N PHE A 204 5.44 2.99 -21.65
CA PHE A 204 4.87 4.12 -22.37
C PHE A 204 3.63 4.69 -21.66
N LEU A 205 2.73 3.83 -21.18
CA LEU A 205 1.56 4.27 -20.41
C LEU A 205 1.94 5.09 -19.18
N ILE A 206 2.99 4.68 -18.47
CA ILE A 206 3.43 5.36 -17.24
C ILE A 206 4.12 6.69 -17.58
N SER A 207 5.05 6.69 -18.55
CA SER A 207 5.97 7.81 -18.79
C SER A 207 5.51 8.77 -19.90
N ALA A 208 4.67 8.31 -20.83
CA ALA A 208 4.39 8.96 -22.11
C ALA A 208 5.66 9.26 -22.94
N ASP A 209 6.79 8.59 -22.69
CA ASP A 209 8.03 8.78 -23.41
C ASP A 209 8.00 8.04 -24.74
N PRO A 210 8.11 8.76 -25.90
CA PRO A 210 8.09 8.16 -27.25
C PRO A 210 9.13 7.07 -27.46
N LEU A 211 10.24 7.10 -26.72
CA LEU A 211 11.27 6.06 -26.76
C LEU A 211 10.68 4.65 -26.55
N PHE A 212 9.65 4.51 -25.71
CA PHE A 212 9.07 3.18 -25.44
C PHE A 212 8.16 2.70 -26.59
N SER A 213 7.53 3.58 -27.35
CA SER A 213 6.79 3.20 -28.55
C SER A 213 7.73 2.75 -29.68
N GLU A 214 8.91 3.39 -29.81
CA GLU A 214 9.97 2.96 -30.72
C GLU A 214 10.54 1.59 -30.34
N LYS A 215 10.86 1.41 -29.04
CA LYS A 215 11.33 0.12 -28.51
C LYS A 215 10.30 -1.00 -28.67
N PHE A 216 9.00 -0.68 -28.50
CA PHE A 216 7.95 -1.64 -28.82
C PHE A 216 8.00 -2.06 -30.29
N THR A 217 8.14 -1.11 -31.23
CA THR A 217 8.21 -1.37 -32.67
C THR A 217 9.38 -2.33 -32.99
N ALA A 218 10.56 -2.10 -32.41
CA ALA A 218 11.70 -2.99 -32.58
C ALA A 218 11.43 -4.40 -32.00
N SER A 219 10.81 -4.49 -30.81
CA SER A 219 10.45 -5.76 -30.19
C SER A 219 9.39 -6.51 -31.02
N TRP A 220 8.42 -5.79 -31.58
CA TRP A 220 7.39 -6.36 -32.45
C TRP A 220 7.95 -6.89 -33.76
N GLN A 221 8.93 -6.19 -34.34
CA GLN A 221 9.65 -6.65 -35.54
C GLN A 221 10.42 -7.95 -35.25
N ALA A 222 11.16 -8.00 -34.12
CA ALA A 222 11.84 -9.23 -33.69
C ALA A 222 10.86 -10.39 -33.46
N ASN A 223 9.68 -10.09 -32.88
CA ASN A 223 8.62 -11.06 -32.69
C ASN A 223 8.07 -11.57 -34.04
N SER A 224 7.87 -10.68 -35.01
CA SER A 224 7.39 -11.05 -36.34
C SER A 224 8.39 -11.95 -37.07
N SER A 225 9.68 -11.64 -37.01
CA SER A 225 10.72 -12.52 -37.60
C SER A 225 10.75 -13.91 -36.96
N ALA A 226 10.60 -13.98 -35.63
CA ALA A 226 10.50 -15.27 -34.95
C ALA A 226 9.21 -16.03 -35.35
N PHE A 227 8.10 -15.32 -35.50
CA PHE A 227 6.82 -15.88 -35.92
C PHE A 227 6.87 -16.46 -37.35
N GLU A 228 7.53 -15.79 -38.29
CA GLU A 228 7.77 -16.30 -39.65
C GLU A 228 8.50 -17.65 -39.61
N VAL A 229 9.50 -17.81 -38.74
CA VAL A 229 10.18 -19.09 -38.55
C VAL A 229 9.24 -20.17 -38.00
N LEU A 230 8.36 -19.82 -37.04
CA LEU A 230 7.36 -20.77 -36.53
C LEU A 230 6.42 -21.24 -37.66
N GLN A 231 6.01 -20.33 -38.55
CA GLN A 231 5.20 -20.66 -39.73
C GLN A 231 5.93 -21.54 -40.73
N GLN A 232 7.25 -21.33 -40.92
CA GLN A 232 8.06 -22.18 -41.83
C GLN A 232 8.21 -23.61 -41.34
N TYR A 233 8.26 -23.82 -40.04
CA TYR A 233 8.48 -25.14 -39.42
C TYR A 233 7.19 -25.78 -38.86
N HIS A 234 5.99 -25.23 -39.19
CA HIS A 234 4.70 -25.73 -38.67
C HIS A 234 4.43 -27.20 -39.05
N GLU A 235 5.02 -27.72 -40.13
CA GLU A 235 4.90 -29.15 -40.53
C GLU A 235 5.53 -30.10 -39.52
N LEU A 236 6.39 -29.60 -38.63
CA LEU A 236 6.96 -30.38 -37.53
C LEU A 236 6.03 -30.51 -36.33
N PHE A 237 4.94 -29.78 -36.29
CA PHE A 237 3.98 -29.80 -35.20
C PHE A 237 3.12 -31.07 -35.22
N ASP A 238 2.82 -31.60 -34.05
CA ASP A 238 1.80 -32.63 -33.90
C ASP A 238 0.38 -31.99 -33.92
N ASP A 239 -0.66 -32.84 -33.90
CA ASP A 239 -2.07 -32.37 -33.97
C ASP A 239 -2.45 -31.44 -32.82
N LYS A 240 -1.85 -31.60 -31.65
CA LYS A 240 -2.07 -30.73 -30.48
C LYS A 240 -1.36 -29.39 -30.70
N GLN A 241 -0.10 -29.42 -31.08
CA GLN A 241 0.66 -28.20 -31.38
C GLN A 241 0.04 -27.40 -32.53
N LEU A 242 -0.51 -28.05 -33.58
CA LEU A 242 -1.22 -27.37 -34.65
C LEU A 242 -2.46 -26.60 -34.15
N LYS A 243 -3.22 -27.19 -33.21
CA LYS A 243 -4.36 -26.51 -32.57
C LYS A 243 -3.91 -25.32 -31.72
N ASP A 244 -2.90 -25.51 -30.86
CA ASP A 244 -2.34 -24.44 -30.02
C ASP A 244 -1.76 -23.31 -30.87
N PHE A 245 -1.10 -23.65 -32.00
CA PHE A 245 -0.55 -22.68 -32.94
C PHE A 245 -1.64 -21.88 -33.66
N ALA A 246 -2.75 -22.51 -34.07
CA ALA A 246 -3.89 -21.81 -34.65
C ALA A 246 -4.49 -20.77 -33.66
N ILE A 247 -4.65 -21.12 -32.39
CA ILE A 247 -5.11 -20.21 -31.34
C ILE A 247 -4.11 -19.07 -31.13
N LEU A 248 -2.79 -19.36 -31.17
CA LEU A 248 -1.75 -18.36 -31.06
C LEU A 248 -1.83 -17.33 -32.20
N ILE A 249 -2.00 -17.78 -33.44
CA ILE A 249 -2.16 -16.91 -34.61
C ILE A 249 -3.33 -15.97 -34.38
N GLU A 250 -4.51 -16.51 -34.08
CA GLU A 250 -5.73 -15.70 -33.86
C GLU A 250 -5.54 -14.68 -32.73
N ALA A 251 -4.96 -15.09 -31.61
CA ALA A 251 -4.72 -14.19 -30.48
C ALA A 251 -3.73 -13.08 -30.81
N ARG A 252 -2.64 -13.42 -31.53
CA ARG A 252 -1.62 -12.48 -31.99
C ARG A 252 -2.20 -11.46 -32.99
N ASP A 253 -3.00 -11.90 -33.92
CA ASP A 253 -3.63 -11.02 -34.93
C ASP A 253 -4.61 -10.05 -34.27
N LYS A 254 -5.37 -10.50 -33.28
CA LYS A 254 -6.25 -9.64 -32.48
C LYS A 254 -5.48 -8.69 -31.57
N PHE A 255 -4.28 -9.06 -31.12
CA PHE A 255 -3.41 -8.20 -30.31
C PHE A 255 -2.72 -7.12 -31.16
N ALA A 256 -2.28 -7.45 -32.38
CA ALA A 256 -1.42 -6.61 -33.21
C ALA A 256 -1.87 -5.15 -33.38
N PRO A 257 -3.17 -4.82 -33.55
CA PRO A 257 -3.61 -3.42 -33.71
C PRO A 257 -3.74 -2.65 -32.39
N LEU A 258 -3.72 -3.32 -31.24
CA LEU A 258 -4.04 -2.70 -29.95
C LEU A 258 -2.92 -1.80 -29.40
N PRO A 259 -1.62 -2.13 -29.50
CA PRO A 259 -0.55 -1.27 -29.01
C PRO A 259 -0.57 0.13 -29.60
N GLN A 260 -0.76 0.27 -30.91
CA GLN A 260 -0.82 1.58 -31.57
C GLN A 260 -2.04 2.39 -31.11
N LYS A 261 -3.17 1.73 -30.87
CA LYS A 261 -4.35 2.39 -30.28
C LYS A 261 -4.09 2.87 -28.87
N VAL A 262 -3.38 2.06 -28.06
CA VAL A 262 -2.98 2.43 -26.69
C VAL A 262 -2.06 3.66 -26.73
N PHE A 263 -1.05 3.68 -27.59
CA PHE A 263 -0.14 4.81 -27.74
C PHE A 263 -0.89 6.08 -28.14
N LYS A 264 -1.72 6.00 -29.18
CA LYS A 264 -2.52 7.13 -29.64
C LYS A 264 -3.43 7.70 -28.56
N LEU A 265 -4.16 6.84 -27.84
CA LEU A 265 -5.04 7.26 -26.75
C LEU A 265 -4.25 7.89 -25.59
N ARG A 266 -3.00 7.46 -25.34
CA ARG A 266 -2.14 8.03 -24.30
C ARG A 266 -1.58 9.41 -24.66
N GLU A 267 -1.39 9.68 -25.96
CA GLU A 267 -0.88 10.94 -26.49
C GLU A 267 -1.98 12.01 -26.67
N GLU A 268 -3.26 11.62 -26.67
CA GLU A 268 -4.36 12.57 -26.81
C GLU A 268 -4.42 13.56 -25.65
N GLU A 269 -4.75 14.84 -25.94
CA GLU A 269 -4.86 15.92 -24.95
C GLU A 269 -5.89 15.64 -23.83
N THR A 270 -6.86 14.76 -24.11
CA THR A 270 -7.90 14.34 -23.17
C THR A 270 -7.44 13.28 -22.17
N TRP A 271 -6.20 12.79 -22.30
CA TRP A 271 -5.64 11.84 -21.35
C TRP A 271 -5.63 12.41 -19.93
N ASN A 272 -6.24 11.69 -19.01
CA ASN A 272 -6.25 12.01 -17.58
C ASN A 272 -6.86 13.40 -17.23
N LYS A 273 -7.90 13.84 -17.96
CA LYS A 273 -8.68 15.05 -17.66
C LYS A 273 -9.85 14.75 -16.72
#